data_64ca7439e704c472c5210c88210327f1
#
_entry.id   64ca7439e704c472c5210c88210327f1
#
_cell.length_a   1.000
_cell.length_b   1.000
_cell.length_c   1.000
_cell.angle_alpha   90.00
_cell.angle_beta   90.00
_cell.angle_gamma   90.00
#
_symmetry.space_group_name_H-M   'P 1'
#
loop_
_entity.id
_entity.type
_entity.pdbx_description
1 polymer ?
#
loop_
_entity_poly.entity_id
_entity_poly.type
_entity_poly.pdbx_seq_one_letter_code
_entity_poly.pdbx_strand_id
1 'polypeptide(L)'
;MSLHISPMSPSFGAKITGVDLKKAVDDDVRHQLQKTLSEYAVLVFPKQFLEPADIVRSGEIFGNLMPQQLKKYILPDFPMVGYNSTKDLPLKDGKLQVRGENYHTDHSNSVCPPRATALSAVKIPATGGDTQFVDVRQAFDDLSNELKEKVIKMRSLHVHESSRSPRMFTKLSEEDLAQIPEVIQPLVIRHPMTGRAALYLNTGRMEGIEGMNLDEGFALINSLYEHATSPQYEYRHQWTEGDFVIWDNRSVMHQANADYNPEEFRYLYRIMIEGDALQAFSQ
;
A
#
# COMPACT_ATOMS: atom_id res chain seq x y z
N MET A 1 -10.10 -12.99 -25.44
CA MET A 1 -8.98 -12.03 -25.53
C MET A 1 -7.84 -12.63 -24.73
N SER A 2 -6.59 -12.56 -25.22
CA SER A 2 -5.46 -13.12 -24.48
C SER A 2 -4.92 -12.07 -23.51
N LEU A 3 -4.75 -12.45 -22.23
CA LEU A 3 -4.09 -11.64 -21.20
C LEU A 3 -2.60 -11.48 -21.56
N HIS A 4 -2.11 -10.26 -21.55
CA HIS A 4 -0.69 -9.95 -21.79
C HIS A 4 -0.09 -9.31 -20.54
N ILE A 5 1.00 -9.88 -20.05
CA ILE A 5 1.75 -9.43 -18.87
C ILE A 5 3.09 -8.91 -19.36
N SER A 6 3.37 -7.64 -19.13
CA SER A 6 4.62 -7.00 -19.52
C SER A 6 5.32 -6.45 -18.26
N PRO A 7 6.47 -7.02 -17.84
CA PRO A 7 7.26 -6.47 -16.73
C PRO A 7 7.62 -5.01 -16.98
N MET A 8 7.55 -4.19 -15.91
CA MET A 8 7.87 -2.75 -15.98
C MET A 8 9.24 -2.41 -15.41
N SER A 9 9.75 -3.26 -14.52
CA SER A 9 11.12 -3.17 -14.01
C SER A 9 11.71 -4.58 -13.87
N PRO A 10 13.03 -4.71 -13.67
CA PRO A 10 13.68 -6.01 -13.50
C PRO A 10 13.20 -6.77 -12.25
N SER A 11 12.79 -6.06 -11.20
CA SER A 11 12.48 -6.66 -9.89
C SER A 11 10.99 -6.78 -9.60
N PHE A 12 10.17 -5.80 -10.02
CA PHE A 12 8.74 -5.80 -9.73
C PHE A 12 7.95 -4.86 -10.65
N GLY A 13 6.61 -4.96 -10.58
CA GLY A 13 5.68 -4.21 -11.40
C GLY A 13 5.43 -4.84 -12.76
N ALA A 14 4.16 -4.97 -13.13
CA ALA A 14 3.77 -5.44 -14.46
C ALA A 14 2.58 -4.64 -15.02
N LYS A 15 2.64 -4.34 -16.30
CA LYS A 15 1.53 -3.79 -17.09
C LYS A 15 0.69 -4.93 -17.63
N ILE A 16 -0.62 -4.84 -17.41
CA ILE A 16 -1.59 -5.85 -17.81
C ILE A 16 -2.47 -5.27 -18.93
N THR A 17 -2.56 -5.98 -20.05
CA THR A 17 -3.43 -5.63 -21.17
C THR A 17 -4.19 -6.86 -21.68
N GLY A 18 -5.18 -6.67 -22.56
CA GLY A 18 -5.99 -7.77 -23.08
C GLY A 18 -7.11 -8.22 -22.14
N VAL A 19 -7.36 -7.52 -21.03
CA VAL A 19 -8.50 -7.70 -20.14
C VAL A 19 -9.28 -6.41 -20.00
N ASP A 20 -10.60 -6.53 -19.92
CA ASP A 20 -11.55 -5.43 -19.65
C ASP A 20 -12.16 -5.67 -18.27
N LEU A 21 -11.72 -4.89 -17.29
CA LEU A 21 -12.15 -5.04 -15.88
C LEU A 21 -13.62 -4.62 -15.65
N LYS A 22 -14.28 -4.02 -16.63
CA LYS A 22 -15.74 -3.78 -16.61
C LYS A 22 -16.55 -5.06 -16.76
N LYS A 23 -15.90 -6.15 -17.18
CA LYS A 23 -16.53 -7.46 -17.41
C LYS A 23 -16.09 -8.46 -16.38
N ALA A 24 -16.93 -9.44 -16.13
CA ALA A 24 -16.51 -10.61 -15.35
C ALA A 24 -15.38 -11.34 -16.08
N VAL A 25 -14.39 -11.78 -15.33
CA VAL A 25 -13.31 -12.63 -15.82
C VAL A 25 -13.60 -14.08 -15.45
N ASP A 26 -13.14 -15.01 -16.28
CA ASP A 26 -13.20 -16.44 -15.94
C ASP A 26 -12.19 -16.80 -14.83
N ASP A 27 -12.31 -18.00 -14.29
CA ASP A 27 -11.49 -18.44 -13.15
C ASP A 27 -10.02 -18.60 -13.54
N ASP A 28 -9.69 -18.97 -14.77
CA ASP A 28 -8.30 -19.09 -15.22
C ASP A 28 -7.63 -17.72 -15.27
N VAL A 29 -8.29 -16.70 -15.82
CA VAL A 29 -7.82 -15.31 -15.82
C VAL A 29 -7.71 -14.78 -14.39
N ARG A 30 -8.71 -15.07 -13.53
CA ARG A 30 -8.67 -14.71 -12.10
C ARG A 30 -7.43 -15.26 -11.41
N HIS A 31 -7.18 -16.57 -11.51
CA HIS A 31 -6.03 -17.22 -10.90
C HIS A 31 -4.71 -16.68 -11.46
N GLN A 32 -4.65 -16.44 -12.78
CA GLN A 32 -3.47 -15.86 -13.41
C GLN A 32 -3.18 -14.46 -12.88
N LEU A 33 -4.18 -13.59 -12.72
CA LEU A 33 -4.03 -12.23 -12.19
C LEU A 33 -3.58 -12.25 -10.72
N GLN A 34 -4.18 -13.12 -9.89
CA GLN A 34 -3.78 -13.27 -8.48
C GLN A 34 -2.33 -13.75 -8.34
N LYS A 35 -1.93 -14.74 -9.14
CA LYS A 35 -0.54 -15.21 -9.19
C LYS A 35 0.40 -14.10 -9.65
N THR A 36 0.03 -13.38 -10.70
CA THR A 36 0.82 -12.27 -11.25
C THR A 36 1.00 -11.15 -10.21
N LEU A 37 -0.05 -10.81 -9.44
CA LEU A 37 0.07 -9.84 -8.36
C LEU A 37 1.08 -10.29 -7.30
N SER A 38 1.06 -11.56 -6.92
CA SER A 38 1.99 -12.11 -5.93
C SER A 38 3.45 -12.11 -6.43
N GLU A 39 3.66 -12.31 -7.73
CA GLU A 39 4.99 -12.32 -8.36
C GLU A 39 5.53 -10.91 -8.56
N TYR A 40 4.74 -10.01 -9.14
CA TYR A 40 5.15 -8.66 -9.55
C TYR A 40 4.86 -7.58 -8.52
N ALA A 41 4.05 -7.86 -7.51
CA ALA A 41 3.65 -6.97 -6.41
C ALA A 41 2.86 -5.72 -6.79
N VAL A 42 3.00 -5.18 -8.00
CA VAL A 42 2.23 -4.04 -8.53
C VAL A 42 1.74 -4.39 -9.93
N LEU A 43 0.42 -4.27 -10.17
CA LEU A 43 -0.15 -4.45 -11.49
C LEU A 43 -0.82 -3.16 -11.94
N VAL A 44 -0.51 -2.74 -13.17
CA VAL A 44 -1.08 -1.56 -13.83
C VAL A 44 -1.97 -2.00 -14.98
N PHE A 45 -3.24 -1.64 -14.92
CA PHE A 45 -4.23 -1.87 -15.98
C PHE A 45 -4.58 -0.51 -16.61
N PRO A 46 -4.00 -0.16 -17.75
CA PRO A 46 -4.22 1.15 -18.36
C PRO A 46 -5.62 1.27 -18.99
N LYS A 47 -6.16 2.48 -18.99
CA LYS A 47 -7.37 2.89 -19.74
C LYS A 47 -8.62 2.05 -19.44
N GLN A 48 -8.82 1.66 -18.18
CA GLN A 48 -10.00 0.88 -17.79
C GLN A 48 -11.25 1.76 -17.63
N PHE A 49 -11.13 3.02 -17.16
CA PHE A 49 -12.24 3.97 -16.97
C PHE A 49 -13.41 3.35 -16.19
N LEU A 50 -13.12 2.85 -14.99
CA LEU A 50 -14.04 2.10 -14.15
C LEU A 50 -15.02 3.03 -13.40
N GLU A 51 -16.30 2.67 -13.44
CA GLU A 51 -17.31 3.23 -12.53
C GLU A 51 -17.27 2.50 -11.16
N PRO A 52 -17.86 3.06 -10.09
CA PRO A 52 -17.78 2.45 -8.76
C PRO A 52 -18.19 0.97 -8.68
N ALA A 53 -19.22 0.56 -9.42
CA ALA A 53 -19.63 -0.85 -9.51
C ALA A 53 -18.59 -1.74 -10.18
N ASP A 54 -17.88 -1.21 -11.18
CA ASP A 54 -16.81 -1.93 -11.88
C ASP A 54 -15.60 -2.09 -10.97
N ILE A 55 -15.30 -1.07 -10.13
CA ILE A 55 -14.20 -1.11 -9.16
C ILE A 55 -14.42 -2.20 -8.12
N VAL A 56 -15.65 -2.34 -7.60
CA VAL A 56 -16.02 -3.43 -6.70
C VAL A 56 -15.72 -4.77 -7.37
N ARG A 57 -16.26 -4.99 -8.56
CA ARG A 57 -16.05 -6.23 -9.34
C ARG A 57 -14.56 -6.49 -9.64
N SER A 58 -13.81 -5.43 -9.98
CA SER A 58 -12.37 -5.54 -10.24
C SER A 58 -11.59 -5.97 -8.99
N GLY A 59 -11.96 -5.43 -7.83
CA GLY A 59 -11.35 -5.83 -6.56
C GLY A 59 -11.65 -7.28 -6.19
N GLU A 60 -12.87 -7.74 -6.43
CA GLU A 60 -13.31 -9.12 -6.16
C GLU A 60 -12.55 -10.18 -6.99
N ILE A 61 -11.88 -9.79 -8.08
CA ILE A 61 -10.92 -10.65 -8.78
C ILE A 61 -9.80 -11.09 -7.84
N PHE A 62 -9.39 -10.19 -6.95
CA PHE A 62 -8.24 -10.40 -6.05
C PHE A 62 -8.65 -10.87 -4.64
N GLY A 63 -9.93 -10.90 -4.29
CA GLY A 63 -10.48 -11.41 -3.03
C GLY A 63 -11.59 -10.54 -2.47
N ASN A 64 -12.05 -10.86 -1.25
CA ASN A 64 -13.07 -10.09 -0.58
C ASN A 64 -12.61 -8.65 -0.34
N LEU A 65 -13.55 -7.71 -0.48
CA LEU A 65 -13.25 -6.32 -0.21
C LEU A 65 -13.33 -6.02 1.30
N MET A 66 -12.38 -5.25 1.78
CA MET A 66 -12.35 -4.75 3.15
C MET A 66 -13.11 -3.43 3.26
N PRO A 67 -13.97 -3.23 4.28
CA PRO A 67 -14.63 -1.94 4.52
C PRO A 67 -13.62 -0.80 4.72
N GLN A 68 -13.98 0.38 4.23
CA GLN A 68 -13.17 1.59 4.45
C GLN A 68 -13.32 2.07 5.89
N GLN A 69 -12.22 2.43 6.55
CA GLN A 69 -12.23 2.89 7.95
C GLN A 69 -12.76 4.33 8.10
N LEU A 70 -12.41 5.21 7.17
CA LEU A 70 -12.76 6.62 7.24
C LEU A 70 -14.09 6.90 6.51
N LYS A 71 -15.19 6.82 7.25
CA LYS A 71 -16.56 7.00 6.72
C LYS A 71 -16.76 8.26 5.88
N LYS A 72 -16.05 9.35 6.20
CA LYS A 72 -16.10 10.64 5.47
C LYS A 72 -15.70 10.52 4.00
N TYR A 73 -14.86 9.53 3.66
CA TYR A 73 -14.26 9.37 2.35
C TYR A 73 -14.75 8.10 1.64
N ILE A 74 -15.98 7.70 1.92
CA ILE A 74 -16.65 6.55 1.32
C ILE A 74 -17.73 7.07 0.36
N LEU A 75 -17.90 6.38 -0.76
CA LEU A 75 -19.02 6.65 -1.65
C LEU A 75 -20.33 6.15 -1.01
N PRO A 76 -21.40 7.00 -0.92
CA PRO A 76 -22.62 6.64 -0.19
C PRO A 76 -23.25 5.33 -0.66
N ASP A 77 -23.29 5.08 -1.96
CA ASP A 77 -23.91 3.89 -2.55
C ASP A 77 -22.96 2.68 -2.68
N PHE A 78 -21.67 2.88 -2.36
CA PHE A 78 -20.62 1.85 -2.48
C PHE A 78 -19.72 1.85 -1.25
N PRO A 79 -20.16 1.25 -0.13
CA PRO A 79 -19.45 1.34 1.16
C PRO A 79 -18.04 0.71 1.16
N MET A 80 -17.74 -0.14 0.20
CA MET A 80 -16.38 -0.70 0.01
C MET A 80 -15.46 0.21 -0.81
N VAL A 81 -16.00 1.25 -1.46
CA VAL A 81 -15.22 2.18 -2.29
C VAL A 81 -14.99 3.48 -1.55
N GLY A 82 -13.74 3.73 -1.20
CA GLY A 82 -13.28 5.03 -0.73
C GLY A 82 -12.78 5.89 -1.88
N TYR A 83 -12.37 7.10 -1.56
CA TYR A 83 -11.70 7.98 -2.52
C TYR A 83 -10.58 8.80 -1.89
N ASN A 84 -9.65 9.23 -2.73
CA ASN A 84 -8.62 10.23 -2.41
C ASN A 84 -8.82 11.43 -3.32
N SER A 85 -8.86 12.63 -2.75
CA SER A 85 -9.13 13.87 -3.48
C SER A 85 -8.19 14.98 -3.04
N THR A 86 -7.77 15.84 -3.97
CA THR A 86 -7.07 17.10 -3.66
C THR A 86 -7.84 17.97 -2.66
N LYS A 87 -9.18 17.88 -2.68
CA LYS A 87 -10.06 18.67 -1.80
C LYS A 87 -10.23 18.09 -0.40
N ASP A 88 -9.64 16.94 -0.12
CA ASP A 88 -9.79 16.27 1.19
C ASP A 88 -9.08 17.00 2.30
N LEU A 89 -7.95 17.62 1.99
CA LEU A 89 -7.08 18.28 2.95
C LEU A 89 -6.87 19.75 2.56
N PRO A 90 -6.88 20.66 3.55
CA PRO A 90 -6.56 22.06 3.29
C PRO A 90 -5.08 22.21 2.91
N LEU A 91 -4.75 23.31 2.24
CA LEU A 91 -3.36 23.68 2.07
C LEU A 91 -2.75 24.01 3.44
N LYS A 92 -1.50 23.58 3.65
CA LYS A 92 -0.71 23.95 4.81
C LYS A 92 0.47 24.80 4.33
N ASP A 93 0.54 26.04 4.80
CA ASP A 93 1.56 27.01 4.38
C ASP A 93 1.63 27.16 2.85
N GLY A 94 0.45 27.17 2.19
CA GLY A 94 0.33 27.24 0.74
C GLY A 94 0.72 25.97 -0.03
N LYS A 95 1.06 24.88 0.66
CA LYS A 95 1.45 23.61 0.06
C LYS A 95 0.32 22.58 0.10
N LEU A 96 0.23 21.80 -0.96
CA LEU A 96 -0.64 20.63 -0.99
C LEU A 96 -0.28 19.66 0.12
N GLN A 97 -1.33 19.03 0.65
CA GLN A 97 -1.20 17.89 1.53
C GLN A 97 -1.92 16.70 0.91
N VAL A 98 -1.27 15.54 0.94
CA VAL A 98 -1.85 14.30 0.47
C VAL A 98 -1.79 13.24 1.57
N ARG A 99 -2.79 12.39 1.62
CA ARG A 99 -2.72 11.23 2.50
C ARG A 99 -1.71 10.24 1.92
N GLY A 100 -0.82 9.74 2.80
CA GLY A 100 0.19 8.78 2.39
C GLY A 100 1.41 9.39 1.70
N GLU A 101 1.82 10.60 2.09
CA GLU A 101 3.00 11.29 1.55
C GLU A 101 4.36 10.67 1.93
N ASN A 102 4.39 9.75 2.90
CA ASN A 102 5.58 8.99 3.25
C ASN A 102 5.40 7.52 2.87
N TYR A 103 6.48 6.82 2.56
CA TYR A 103 6.42 5.39 2.29
C TYR A 103 5.85 4.62 3.47
N HIS A 104 4.82 3.83 3.21
CA HIS A 104 4.11 3.04 4.20
C HIS A 104 3.47 1.80 3.57
N THR A 105 3.13 0.84 4.42
CA THR A 105 2.15 -0.19 4.09
C THR A 105 0.81 0.14 4.76
N ASP A 106 -0.31 -0.21 4.11
CA ASP A 106 -1.64 0.14 4.60
C ASP A 106 -2.00 -0.63 5.87
N HIS A 107 -2.61 0.10 6.83
CA HIS A 107 -3.23 -0.46 8.05
C HIS A 107 -2.39 -1.50 8.81
N SER A 108 -1.08 -1.27 8.91
CA SER A 108 -0.15 -2.17 9.60
C SER A 108 -0.46 -2.39 11.09
N ASN A 109 -1.27 -1.51 11.68
CA ASN A 109 -1.80 -1.63 13.04
C ASN A 109 -3.10 -2.49 13.12
N SER A 110 -3.49 -3.19 12.06
CA SER A 110 -4.59 -4.15 12.09
C SER A 110 -4.06 -5.55 12.39
N VAL A 111 -4.84 -6.37 13.11
CA VAL A 111 -4.53 -7.80 13.31
C VAL A 111 -4.46 -8.54 11.98
N CYS A 112 -5.38 -8.21 11.07
CA CYS A 112 -5.42 -8.70 9.70
C CYS A 112 -5.33 -7.50 8.75
N PRO A 113 -4.11 -7.03 8.39
CA PRO A 113 -3.95 -5.91 7.47
C PRO A 113 -4.45 -6.25 6.06
N PRO A 114 -4.90 -5.27 5.26
CA PRO A 114 -5.29 -5.54 3.89
C PRO A 114 -4.11 -6.14 3.10
N ARG A 115 -4.36 -7.26 2.42
CA ARG A 115 -3.32 -7.90 1.60
C ARG A 115 -2.97 -7.10 0.36
N ALA A 116 -3.95 -6.36 -0.18
CA ALA A 116 -3.75 -5.51 -1.35
C ALA A 116 -4.61 -4.24 -1.25
N THR A 117 -4.17 -3.20 -1.91
CA THR A 117 -4.92 -1.96 -2.12
C THR A 117 -4.94 -1.65 -3.61
N ALA A 118 -6.04 -1.10 -4.10
CA ALA A 118 -6.10 -0.61 -5.47
C ALA A 118 -6.62 0.83 -5.54
N LEU A 119 -6.12 1.56 -6.51
CA LEU A 119 -6.60 2.88 -6.90
C LEU A 119 -7.04 2.88 -8.36
N SER A 120 -8.13 3.60 -8.65
CA SER A 120 -8.60 3.84 -10.01
C SER A 120 -8.62 5.34 -10.29
N ALA A 121 -7.92 5.76 -11.34
CA ALA A 121 -7.76 7.15 -11.72
C ALA A 121 -8.98 7.70 -12.43
N VAL A 122 -9.70 8.62 -11.77
CA VAL A 122 -10.88 9.31 -12.35
C VAL A 122 -10.45 10.65 -12.93
N LYS A 123 -9.70 11.44 -12.16
CA LYS A 123 -9.17 12.74 -12.57
C LYS A 123 -7.73 12.88 -12.07
N ILE A 124 -6.86 13.29 -12.97
CA ILE A 124 -5.41 13.37 -12.69
C ILE A 124 -4.92 14.74 -13.13
N PRO A 125 -4.02 15.40 -12.36
CA PRO A 125 -3.37 16.64 -12.76
C PRO A 125 -2.50 16.43 -14.01
N ALA A 126 -2.21 17.51 -14.74
CA ALA A 126 -1.42 17.47 -15.96
C ALA A 126 0.02 16.96 -15.71
N THR A 127 0.56 17.23 -14.53
CA THR A 127 1.91 16.77 -14.11
C THR A 127 1.91 16.49 -12.61
N GLY A 128 2.75 15.53 -12.17
CA GLY A 128 2.87 15.17 -10.77
C GLY A 128 1.70 14.36 -10.22
N GLY A 129 1.59 14.28 -8.90
CA GLY A 129 0.57 13.48 -8.22
C GLY A 129 0.78 11.97 -8.37
N ASP A 130 1.97 11.55 -8.69
CA ASP A 130 2.36 10.15 -8.90
C ASP A 130 2.26 9.33 -7.62
N THR A 131 2.27 8.01 -7.77
CA THR A 131 2.45 7.09 -6.66
C THR A 131 3.75 6.33 -6.83
N GLN A 132 4.59 6.37 -5.80
CA GLN A 132 5.85 5.63 -5.75
C GLN A 132 5.67 4.34 -4.95
N PHE A 133 6.33 3.29 -5.39
CA PHE A 133 6.37 1.98 -4.76
C PHE A 133 7.82 1.57 -4.56
N VAL A 134 8.12 0.87 -3.45
CA VAL A 134 9.43 0.25 -3.23
C VAL A 134 9.26 -1.23 -2.91
N ASP A 135 10.07 -2.09 -3.55
CA ASP A 135 10.06 -3.55 -3.34
C ASP A 135 10.78 -3.90 -2.03
N VAL A 136 10.01 -4.11 -0.97
CA VAL A 136 10.55 -4.48 0.35
C VAL A 136 11.03 -5.93 0.44
N ARG A 137 10.74 -6.74 -0.57
CA ARG A 137 11.28 -8.11 -0.72
C ARG A 137 12.73 -8.04 -1.18
N GLN A 138 12.99 -7.28 -2.27
CA GLN A 138 14.36 -7.08 -2.76
C GLN A 138 15.20 -6.31 -1.75
N ALA A 139 14.61 -5.31 -1.09
CA ALA A 139 15.30 -4.61 -0.01
C ALA A 139 15.73 -5.56 1.12
N PHE A 140 14.90 -6.53 1.50
CA PHE A 140 15.30 -7.57 2.45
C PHE A 140 16.41 -8.48 1.87
N ASP A 141 16.28 -8.91 0.62
CA ASP A 141 17.25 -9.81 -0.03
C ASP A 141 18.67 -9.18 -0.11
N ASP A 142 18.76 -7.85 -0.17
CA ASP A 142 20.01 -7.09 -0.27
C ASP A 142 20.63 -6.69 1.10
N LEU A 143 19.96 -6.97 2.23
CA LEU A 143 20.56 -6.79 3.55
C LEU A 143 21.76 -7.70 3.74
N SER A 144 22.72 -7.30 4.58
CA SER A 144 23.81 -8.19 5.01
C SER A 144 23.24 -9.44 5.73
N ASN A 145 23.94 -10.57 5.65
CA ASN A 145 23.50 -11.80 6.32
C ASN A 145 23.32 -11.59 7.82
N GLU A 146 24.24 -10.86 8.46
CA GLU A 146 24.16 -10.54 9.89
C GLU A 146 22.88 -9.77 10.23
N LEU A 147 22.52 -8.75 9.41
CA LEU A 147 21.32 -7.95 9.63
C LEU A 147 20.05 -8.77 9.35
N LYS A 148 20.03 -9.62 8.31
CA LYS A 148 18.94 -10.57 8.05
C LYS A 148 18.66 -11.47 9.25
N GLU A 149 19.70 -12.16 9.76
CA GLU A 149 19.59 -13.05 10.91
C GLU A 149 19.07 -12.34 12.18
N LYS A 150 19.43 -11.06 12.32
CA LYS A 150 18.97 -10.21 13.42
C LYS A 150 17.50 -9.86 13.26
N VAL A 151 17.09 -9.29 12.11
CA VAL A 151 15.75 -8.70 11.94
C VAL A 151 14.64 -9.73 11.76
N ILE A 152 14.93 -10.94 11.25
CA ILE A 152 13.90 -12.01 11.10
C ILE A 152 13.31 -12.46 12.43
N LYS A 153 14.00 -12.26 13.54
CA LYS A 153 13.56 -12.61 14.90
C LYS A 153 12.83 -11.49 15.60
N MET A 154 12.82 -10.30 15.00
CA MET A 154 12.29 -9.10 15.64
C MET A 154 10.83 -8.87 15.34
N ARG A 155 10.17 -8.21 16.25
CA ARG A 155 8.77 -7.79 16.16
C ARG A 155 8.68 -6.31 16.52
N SER A 156 7.74 -5.62 15.89
CA SER A 156 7.51 -4.20 16.10
C SER A 156 6.10 -3.95 16.62
N LEU A 157 5.96 -3.03 17.56
CA LEU A 157 4.68 -2.53 18.02
C LEU A 157 4.12 -1.54 17.00
N HIS A 158 2.92 -1.81 16.49
CA HIS A 158 2.18 -0.96 15.56
C HIS A 158 0.96 -0.38 16.23
N VAL A 159 0.86 0.94 16.23
CA VAL A 159 -0.23 1.73 16.82
C VAL A 159 -0.97 2.52 15.75
N HIS A 160 -2.13 3.10 16.05
CA HIS A 160 -2.87 3.90 15.08
C HIS A 160 -2.05 5.12 14.61
N GLU A 161 -1.38 5.78 15.52
CA GLU A 161 -0.53 6.94 15.28
C GLU A 161 0.64 6.88 16.26
N SER A 162 1.85 6.62 15.75
CA SER A 162 3.03 6.55 16.60
C SER A 162 3.45 7.95 17.09
N SER A 163 4.23 7.98 18.16
CA SER A 163 4.81 9.22 18.68
C SER A 163 5.65 10.01 17.66
N ARG A 164 6.04 9.36 16.56
CA ARG A 164 6.83 9.90 15.45
C ARG A 164 6.01 10.19 14.20
N SER A 165 4.70 9.95 14.22
CA SER A 165 3.85 10.20 13.08
C SER A 165 3.85 11.68 12.71
N PRO A 166 4.17 12.05 11.45
CA PRO A 166 4.03 13.43 11.00
C PRO A 166 2.57 13.85 10.84
N ARG A 167 1.62 12.92 11.00
CA ARG A 167 0.20 13.13 10.72
C ARG A 167 -0.49 13.74 11.93
N MET A 168 -1.12 14.89 11.70
CA MET A 168 -2.07 15.51 12.62
C MET A 168 -3.42 15.71 11.93
N PHE A 169 -3.82 14.79 11.04
CA PHE A 169 -4.96 15.00 10.16
C PHE A 169 -6.32 14.76 10.81
N THR A 170 -6.38 13.92 11.81
CA THR A 170 -7.62 13.67 12.55
C THR A 170 -7.22 13.26 13.96
N LYS A 171 -7.32 14.18 14.90
CA LYS A 171 -7.29 13.76 16.31
C LYS A 171 -8.54 12.93 16.55
N LEU A 172 -8.38 11.64 16.69
CA LEU A 172 -9.41 10.79 17.25
C LEU A 172 -9.61 11.19 18.71
N SER A 173 -10.82 11.00 19.24
CA SER A 173 -11.05 11.12 20.66
C SER A 173 -10.25 10.07 21.42
N GLU A 174 -9.95 10.31 22.70
CA GLU A 174 -9.30 9.29 23.55
C GLU A 174 -10.13 8.00 23.62
N GLU A 175 -11.46 8.12 23.56
CA GLU A 175 -12.38 7.01 23.53
C GLU A 175 -12.28 6.18 22.23
N ASP A 176 -12.15 6.84 21.08
CA ASP A 176 -11.94 6.17 19.80
C ASP A 176 -10.56 5.50 19.73
N LEU A 177 -9.51 6.19 20.24
CA LEU A 177 -8.16 5.63 20.30
C LEU A 177 -8.09 4.39 21.20
N ALA A 178 -8.81 4.38 22.32
CA ALA A 178 -8.85 3.23 23.23
C ALA A 178 -9.51 1.98 22.61
N GLN A 179 -10.29 2.15 21.54
CA GLN A 179 -10.94 1.04 20.81
C GLN A 179 -10.06 0.48 19.68
N ILE A 180 -8.97 1.17 19.31
CA ILE A 180 -8.06 0.73 18.26
C ILE A 180 -6.95 -0.11 18.89
N PRO A 181 -6.82 -1.39 18.54
CA PRO A 181 -5.83 -2.25 19.18
C PRO A 181 -4.41 -1.82 18.77
N GLU A 182 -3.49 -1.95 19.72
CA GLU A 182 -2.08 -2.02 19.44
C GLU A 182 -1.73 -3.44 18.99
N VAL A 183 -0.94 -3.57 17.94
CA VAL A 183 -0.63 -4.87 17.35
C VAL A 183 0.87 -5.07 17.24
N ILE A 184 1.36 -6.21 17.71
CA ILE A 184 2.75 -6.61 17.50
C ILE A 184 2.83 -7.39 16.19
N GLN A 185 3.58 -6.85 15.22
CA GLN A 185 3.80 -7.44 13.91
C GLN A 185 5.24 -7.95 13.75
N PRO A 186 5.47 -9.03 12.98
CA PRO A 186 6.83 -9.41 12.59
C PRO A 186 7.50 -8.28 11.79
N LEU A 187 8.79 -8.01 12.05
CA LEU A 187 9.57 -7.05 11.27
C LEU A 187 9.90 -7.58 9.87
N VAL A 188 9.97 -8.92 9.73
CA VAL A 188 10.10 -9.63 8.45
C VAL A 188 8.98 -10.65 8.35
N ILE A 189 8.20 -10.54 7.29
CA ILE A 189 7.06 -11.42 7.01
C ILE A 189 7.40 -12.43 5.92
N ARG A 190 6.71 -13.57 5.94
CA ARG A 190 6.70 -14.55 4.85
C ARG A 190 5.49 -14.27 3.96
N HIS A 191 5.72 -14.02 2.68
CA HIS A 191 4.63 -13.88 1.73
C HIS A 191 3.94 -15.24 1.50
N PRO A 192 2.61 -15.37 1.71
CA PRO A 192 1.95 -16.68 1.75
C PRO A 192 1.96 -17.41 0.40
N MET A 193 1.93 -16.70 -0.72
CA MET A 193 1.89 -17.31 -2.05
C MET A 193 3.28 -17.63 -2.61
N THR A 194 4.27 -16.75 -2.38
CA THR A 194 5.61 -16.90 -2.97
C THR A 194 6.63 -17.48 -1.99
N GLY A 195 6.33 -17.48 -0.69
CA GLY A 195 7.26 -17.88 0.36
C GLY A 195 8.40 -16.88 0.60
N ARG A 196 8.53 -15.81 -0.20
CA ARG A 196 9.61 -14.81 -0.06
C ARG A 196 9.48 -14.06 1.25
N ALA A 197 10.64 -13.70 1.80
CA ALA A 197 10.73 -12.75 2.90
C ALA A 197 10.50 -11.31 2.40
N ALA A 198 9.93 -10.47 3.26
CA ALA A 198 9.77 -9.05 3.00
C ALA A 198 9.87 -8.26 4.30
N LEU A 199 10.52 -7.09 4.27
CA LEU A 199 10.47 -6.14 5.37
C LEU A 199 9.04 -5.62 5.53
N TYR A 200 8.56 -5.52 6.77
CA TYR A 200 7.23 -4.98 7.06
C TYR A 200 7.33 -3.70 7.86
N LEU A 201 7.30 -2.57 7.15
CA LEU A 201 7.62 -1.26 7.70
C LEU A 201 6.46 -0.26 7.50
N ASN A 202 6.21 0.53 8.53
CA ASN A 202 5.38 1.73 8.48
C ASN A 202 5.80 2.67 9.61
N THR A 203 6.76 3.55 9.36
CA THR A 203 7.35 4.41 10.38
C THR A 203 6.36 5.32 11.09
N GLY A 204 5.25 5.70 10.42
CA GLY A 204 4.17 6.47 11.03
C GLY A 204 3.30 5.69 12.01
N ARG A 205 3.45 4.36 12.08
CA ARG A 205 2.68 3.48 12.97
C ARG A 205 3.56 2.63 13.90
N MET A 206 4.86 2.55 13.64
CA MET A 206 5.79 1.77 14.45
C MET A 206 6.22 2.57 15.67
N GLU A 207 5.83 2.11 16.88
CA GLU A 207 6.17 2.75 18.15
C GLU A 207 7.48 2.21 18.75
N GLY A 208 8.04 1.15 18.21
CA GLY A 208 9.31 0.56 18.63
C GLY A 208 9.48 -0.90 18.24
N ILE A 209 10.57 -1.49 18.70
CA ILE A 209 10.91 -2.91 18.53
C ILE A 209 10.78 -3.60 19.88
N GLU A 210 10.10 -4.73 19.92
CA GLU A 210 9.90 -5.52 21.15
C GLU A 210 11.24 -5.91 21.79
N GLY A 211 11.38 -5.63 23.08
CA GLY A 211 12.61 -5.94 23.83
C GLY A 211 13.78 -4.98 23.61
N MET A 212 13.62 -3.91 22.83
CA MET A 212 14.64 -2.85 22.68
C MET A 212 14.22 -1.56 23.38
N ASN A 213 15.20 -0.73 23.78
CA ASN A 213 14.86 0.63 24.18
C ASN A 213 14.40 1.44 22.95
N LEU A 214 13.62 2.50 23.19
CA LEU A 214 12.98 3.26 22.13
C LEU A 214 13.97 3.87 21.13
N ASP A 215 15.08 4.44 21.62
CA ASP A 215 16.06 5.12 20.76
C ASP A 215 16.76 4.13 19.83
N GLU A 216 17.20 2.99 20.35
CA GLU A 216 17.81 1.92 19.54
C GLU A 216 16.81 1.31 18.56
N GLY A 217 15.57 1.08 19.00
CA GLY A 217 14.49 0.58 18.17
C GLY A 217 14.18 1.52 17.01
N PHE A 218 14.09 2.81 17.29
CA PHE A 218 13.86 3.83 16.26
C PHE A 218 15.06 4.00 15.32
N ALA A 219 16.29 3.92 15.81
CA ALA A 219 17.48 3.96 14.97
C ALA A 219 17.50 2.79 13.98
N LEU A 220 17.17 1.58 14.44
CA LEU A 220 17.07 0.41 13.57
C LEU A 220 15.94 0.54 12.55
N ILE A 221 14.74 0.96 12.97
CA ILE A 221 13.60 1.20 12.06
C ILE A 221 13.98 2.22 10.99
N ASN A 222 14.64 3.32 11.35
CA ASN A 222 15.09 4.34 10.39
C ASN A 222 16.09 3.77 9.39
N SER A 223 17.10 3.05 9.87
CA SER A 223 18.11 2.44 8.99
C SER A 223 17.50 1.48 7.98
N LEU A 224 16.54 0.64 8.42
CA LEU A 224 15.83 -0.28 7.52
C LEU A 224 14.93 0.48 6.55
N TYR A 225 14.28 1.55 7.00
CA TYR A 225 13.42 2.40 6.16
C TYR A 225 14.25 3.12 5.09
N GLU A 226 15.35 3.77 5.45
CA GLU A 226 16.26 4.43 4.52
C GLU A 226 16.83 3.46 3.49
N HIS A 227 17.22 2.26 3.93
CA HIS A 227 17.66 1.21 3.02
C HIS A 227 16.53 0.80 2.05
N ALA A 228 15.33 0.50 2.55
CA ALA A 228 14.22 0.01 1.75
C ALA A 228 13.62 1.07 0.80
N THR A 229 13.83 2.36 1.08
CA THR A 229 13.36 3.47 0.25
C THR A 229 14.45 4.01 -0.70
N SER A 230 15.56 3.28 -0.84
CA SER A 230 16.62 3.62 -1.79
C SER A 230 16.12 3.54 -3.24
N PRO A 231 16.55 4.43 -4.14
CA PRO A 231 16.03 4.52 -5.51
C PRO A 231 16.13 3.22 -6.34
N GLN A 232 17.05 2.34 -6.00
CA GLN A 232 17.22 1.04 -6.67
C GLN A 232 16.04 0.08 -6.50
N TYR A 233 15.20 0.29 -5.48
CA TYR A 233 14.00 -0.51 -5.20
C TYR A 233 12.72 0.17 -5.64
N GLU A 234 12.83 1.36 -6.27
CA GLU A 234 11.68 2.22 -6.57
C GLU A 234 11.10 1.95 -7.96
N TYR A 235 9.77 1.99 -8.02
CA TYR A 235 8.98 2.20 -9.23
C TYR A 235 8.03 3.37 -8.99
N ARG A 236 8.04 4.37 -9.88
CA ARG A 236 7.17 5.54 -9.83
C ARG A 236 6.11 5.44 -10.92
N HIS A 237 4.84 5.32 -10.50
CA HIS A 237 3.70 5.28 -11.41
C HIS A 237 3.21 6.69 -11.71
N GLN A 238 3.35 7.10 -12.97
CA GLN A 238 2.76 8.32 -13.51
C GLN A 238 1.35 8.01 -13.97
N TRP A 239 0.38 8.59 -13.27
CA TRP A 239 -1.03 8.30 -13.51
C TRP A 239 -1.53 8.84 -14.85
N THR A 240 -2.38 8.06 -15.50
CA THR A 240 -3.22 8.47 -16.62
C THR A 240 -4.68 8.22 -16.26
N GLU A 241 -5.60 9.11 -16.67
CA GLU A 241 -7.03 8.90 -16.43
C GLU A 241 -7.48 7.54 -16.99
N GLY A 242 -8.24 6.81 -16.18
CA GLY A 242 -8.68 5.44 -16.48
C GLY A 242 -7.71 4.35 -16.04
N ASP A 243 -6.52 4.65 -15.51
CA ASP A 243 -5.65 3.61 -14.96
C ASP A 243 -6.29 2.98 -13.71
N PHE A 244 -6.16 1.66 -13.61
CA PHE A 244 -6.40 0.91 -12.38
C PHE A 244 -5.10 0.26 -11.97
N VAL A 245 -4.65 0.57 -10.75
CA VAL A 245 -3.40 0.04 -10.19
C VAL A 245 -3.70 -0.67 -8.89
N ILE A 246 -3.24 -1.92 -8.77
CA ILE A 246 -3.35 -2.71 -7.54
C ILE A 246 -1.96 -3.14 -7.09
N TRP A 247 -1.72 -3.10 -5.79
CA TRP A 247 -0.45 -3.54 -5.20
C TRP A 247 -0.65 -4.45 -3.99
N ASP A 248 0.31 -5.34 -3.78
CA ASP A 248 0.37 -6.24 -2.63
C ASP A 248 1.09 -5.55 -1.46
N ASN A 249 0.34 -5.20 -0.41
CA ASN A 249 0.84 -4.53 0.79
C ASN A 249 1.88 -5.35 1.59
N ARG A 250 2.03 -6.63 1.27
CA ARG A 250 3.01 -7.53 1.89
C ARG A 250 4.34 -7.56 1.13
N SER A 251 4.39 -6.91 -0.01
CA SER A 251 5.53 -6.93 -0.93
C SER A 251 6.09 -5.55 -1.23
N VAL A 252 5.31 -4.48 -1.02
CA VAL A 252 5.72 -3.10 -1.28
C VAL A 252 5.31 -2.14 -0.16
N MET A 253 6.09 -1.08 0.04
CA MET A 253 5.60 0.17 0.59
C MET A 253 5.27 1.12 -0.55
N HIS A 254 4.39 2.09 -0.29
CA HIS A 254 4.01 3.09 -1.27
C HIS A 254 3.87 4.47 -0.64
N GLN A 255 4.01 5.51 -1.48
CA GLN A 255 3.73 6.89 -1.09
C GLN A 255 3.04 7.66 -2.23
N ALA A 256 2.24 8.66 -1.86
CA ALA A 256 1.65 9.62 -2.77
C ALA A 256 2.50 10.90 -2.82
N ASN A 257 2.59 11.53 -3.99
CA ASN A 257 3.32 12.78 -4.16
C ASN A 257 2.37 13.98 -4.21
N ALA A 258 2.73 15.05 -3.48
CA ALA A 258 2.03 16.33 -3.47
C ALA A 258 2.73 17.37 -4.37
N ASP A 259 3.29 16.93 -5.49
CA ASP A 259 4.15 17.69 -6.39
C ASP A 259 3.43 18.19 -7.66
N TYR A 260 2.14 18.50 -7.52
CA TYR A 260 1.29 19.03 -8.61
C TYR A 260 0.66 20.35 -8.24
N ASN A 261 0.10 21.06 -9.24
CA ASN A 261 -0.55 22.36 -9.02
C ASN A 261 -1.76 22.22 -8.08
N PRO A 262 -1.82 22.95 -6.95
CA PRO A 262 -2.94 22.92 -5.99
C PRO A 262 -4.32 23.25 -6.60
N GLU A 263 -4.36 23.97 -7.71
CA GLU A 263 -5.59 24.31 -8.42
C GLU A 263 -6.11 23.16 -9.27
N GLU A 264 -5.25 22.17 -9.60
CA GLU A 264 -5.65 21.01 -10.37
C GLU A 264 -6.32 19.95 -9.48
N PHE A 265 -7.31 19.28 -10.06
CA PHE A 265 -8.08 18.28 -9.36
C PHE A 265 -7.49 16.89 -9.57
N ARG A 266 -7.13 16.24 -8.45
CA ARG A 266 -6.74 14.82 -8.43
C ARG A 266 -7.82 14.05 -7.67
N TYR A 267 -8.39 13.02 -8.31
CA TYR A 267 -9.44 12.19 -7.73
C TYR A 267 -9.26 10.73 -8.14
N LEU A 268 -9.12 9.86 -7.17
CA LEU A 268 -8.99 8.42 -7.37
C LEU A 268 -9.95 7.69 -6.45
N TYR A 269 -10.62 6.67 -6.98
CA TYR A 269 -11.29 5.69 -6.15
C TYR A 269 -10.28 4.75 -5.49
N ARG A 270 -10.63 4.23 -4.32
CA ARG A 270 -9.79 3.34 -3.53
C ARG A 270 -10.58 2.15 -3.03
N ILE A 271 -10.03 0.96 -3.17
CA ILE A 271 -10.52 -0.26 -2.52
C ILE A 271 -9.37 -0.97 -1.82
N MET A 272 -9.72 -1.79 -0.82
CA MET A 272 -8.79 -2.67 -0.11
C MET A 272 -9.31 -4.09 -0.16
N ILE A 273 -8.39 -5.04 -0.26
CA ILE A 273 -8.67 -6.46 -0.27
C ILE A 273 -8.34 -7.03 1.11
N GLU A 274 -9.28 -7.78 1.70
CA GLU A 274 -9.08 -8.43 2.99
C GLU A 274 -7.80 -9.27 3.00
N GLY A 275 -7.09 -9.22 4.11
CA GLY A 275 -5.90 -10.00 4.36
C GLY A 275 -6.03 -10.85 5.61
N ASP A 276 -5.04 -11.70 5.82
CA ASP A 276 -4.91 -12.56 6.98
C ASP A 276 -3.88 -11.98 7.96
N ALA A 277 -3.82 -12.55 9.17
CA ALA A 277 -2.76 -12.27 10.11
C ALA A 277 -1.38 -12.60 9.49
N LEU A 278 -0.43 -11.70 9.71
CA LEU A 278 0.89 -11.82 9.10
C LEU A 278 1.68 -13.00 9.69
N GLN A 279 2.33 -13.75 8.83
CA GLN A 279 3.23 -14.82 9.22
C GLN A 279 4.66 -14.31 9.30
N ALA A 280 5.34 -14.53 10.42
CA ALA A 280 6.76 -14.25 10.52
C ALA A 280 7.53 -15.13 9.53
N PHE A 281 8.57 -14.55 8.90
CA PHE A 281 9.50 -15.35 8.12
C PHE A 281 10.37 -16.18 9.06
N SER A 282 10.49 -17.47 8.77
CA SER A 282 11.43 -18.40 9.40
C SER A 282 12.21 -19.11 8.31
N GLN A 283 13.51 -19.17 8.48
CA GLN A 283 14.41 -19.95 7.61
C GLN A 283 14.14 -21.44 7.75
#